data_080d049517fbb0141a2408e2fb518d6a
#
_entry.id   080d049517fbb0141a2408e2fb518d6a
#
_cell.length_a   1.000
_cell.length_b   1.000
_cell.length_c   1.000
_cell.angle_alpha   90.00
_cell.angle_beta   90.00
_cell.angle_gamma   90.00
#
_symmetry.space_group_name_H-M   'P 1'
#
loop_
_entity.id
_entity.type
_entity.pdbx_description
1 polymer ?
#
loop_
_entity_poly.entity_id
_entity_poly.type
_entity_poly.pdbx_seq_one_letter_code
_entity_poly.pdbx_strand_id
1 'polypeptide(L)'
;MKKKLIALSLLVGAIQFSCTDDLDLLNTDPTKAAASTFDPNLLLPSIQFEHVNANAGYNGPILFQSMWVQVLASTTSGAANYYSNADKYVISGNTNDYMQRTWNIDYKAASFAYEMEQLTKGKPALANLNSIAIIMQAQCLAAIADTYGDIPYTQALQAKTGTTLPVYDTQESVYKSLLTRIETATNALNPSSPIATNDAFAYKGNVAQWKKYGYSLMLKLAMRLAKADAATAKTFAEKAAAGGVFSSVNDDAYVQTDDSKGFGNANGQALSTLADVYQVRWSKTMIDYLKSTNDPRLGKVAEVPADGLVANQSMTSAGNSTPAAQIGLPNGFDLNGGTTDISKAPGYPGGTGAGADATPIGKYSRPTMIYRNRSAPLFVLTYAETELLLAEAVVRGFNVGGTAAQHYKNGVIAGMQSLAKFGSGATIDAAVATAYADANPLVTANALKQINEQYWATTGLLMNFSEAWNNWKRSGFPVLTPVNYVGNFSNGAIPRRQPYPTGEATLNTANYQTAVGKLTGGDNWVSRTWWDK
;
A
#
# COMPACT_ATOMS: atom_id res chain seq x y z
N MET A 1 -41.59 67.28 -29.04
CA MET A 1 -40.47 66.72 -28.26
C MET A 1 -40.96 65.78 -27.12
N LYS A 2 -41.99 66.10 -26.33
CA LYS A 2 -42.43 65.25 -25.20
C LYS A 2 -42.93 63.82 -25.58
N LYS A 3 -43.58 63.63 -26.75
CA LYS A 3 -44.01 62.30 -27.23
C LYS A 3 -42.85 61.38 -27.68
N LYS A 4 -41.71 61.93 -28.13
CA LYS A 4 -40.53 61.12 -28.51
C LYS A 4 -39.71 60.69 -27.30
N LEU A 5 -39.72 61.46 -26.19
CA LEU A 5 -39.09 61.07 -24.94
C LEU A 5 -39.84 59.92 -24.23
N ILE A 6 -41.18 59.93 -24.30
CA ILE A 6 -41.99 58.86 -23.68
C ILE A 6 -41.81 57.52 -24.45
N ALA A 7 -41.67 57.56 -25.77
CA ALA A 7 -41.41 56.37 -26.57
C ALA A 7 -39.98 55.79 -26.32
N LEU A 8 -39.01 56.66 -26.06
CA LEU A 8 -37.63 56.25 -25.77
C LEU A 8 -37.52 55.65 -24.33
N SER A 9 -38.24 56.20 -23.34
CA SER A 9 -38.29 55.67 -21.99
C SER A 9 -39.03 54.33 -21.88
N LEU A 10 -40.07 54.11 -22.71
CA LEU A 10 -40.73 52.80 -22.82
C LEU A 10 -39.87 51.72 -23.51
N LEU A 11 -39.05 52.12 -24.49
CA LEU A 11 -38.11 51.20 -25.16
C LEU A 11 -36.96 50.78 -24.25
N VAL A 12 -36.44 51.68 -23.38
CA VAL A 12 -35.39 51.37 -22.39
C VAL A 12 -35.94 50.53 -21.24
N GLY A 13 -37.22 50.68 -20.88
CA GLY A 13 -37.87 49.81 -19.86
C GLY A 13 -38.15 48.38 -20.34
N ALA A 14 -38.32 48.17 -21.65
CA ALA A 14 -38.57 46.82 -22.22
C ALA A 14 -37.28 45.98 -22.37
N ILE A 15 -36.09 46.58 -22.29
CA ILE A 15 -34.78 45.87 -22.41
C ILE A 15 -34.36 45.25 -21.06
N GLN A 16 -35.00 45.60 -19.94
CA GLN A 16 -34.65 45.11 -18.60
C GLN A 16 -35.29 43.77 -18.23
N PHE A 17 -36.15 43.19 -19.06
CA PHE A 17 -36.82 41.90 -18.80
C PHE A 17 -36.33 40.78 -19.71
N SER A 18 -35.13 40.87 -20.25
CA SER A 18 -34.56 39.82 -21.07
C SER A 18 -33.39 39.13 -20.35
N CYS A 19 -33.51 37.86 -20.15
CA CYS A 19 -32.47 36.88 -19.82
C CYS A 19 -31.96 36.80 -18.36
N THR A 20 -32.84 36.47 -17.41
CA THR A 20 -32.39 35.85 -16.18
C THR A 20 -32.69 34.36 -16.11
N ASP A 21 -33.68 33.89 -16.86
CA ASP A 21 -34.11 32.47 -16.77
C ASP A 21 -33.14 31.47 -17.45
N ASP A 22 -32.30 31.94 -18.38
CA ASP A 22 -31.34 31.08 -19.08
C ASP A 22 -29.91 31.16 -18.51
N LEU A 23 -29.62 32.08 -17.58
CA LEU A 23 -28.27 32.24 -17.02
C LEU A 23 -27.86 31.03 -16.18
N ASP A 24 -28.78 30.40 -15.50
CA ASP A 24 -28.51 29.16 -14.72
C ASP A 24 -28.22 27.98 -15.64
N LEU A 25 -28.90 27.90 -16.80
CA LEU A 25 -28.62 26.88 -17.83
C LEU A 25 -27.28 27.15 -18.55
N LEU A 26 -26.96 28.40 -18.85
CA LEU A 26 -25.70 28.81 -19.49
C LEU A 26 -24.49 28.68 -18.54
N ASN A 27 -24.71 28.84 -17.24
CA ASN A 27 -23.67 28.67 -16.21
C ASN A 27 -23.57 27.23 -15.71
N THR A 28 -24.45 26.32 -16.11
CA THR A 28 -24.35 24.92 -15.79
C THR A 28 -23.42 24.25 -16.78
N ASP A 29 -22.21 23.88 -16.35
CA ASP A 29 -21.29 23.09 -17.16
C ASP A 29 -21.93 21.72 -17.47
N PRO A 30 -22.29 21.44 -18.72
CA PRO A 30 -22.98 20.18 -19.07
C PRO A 30 -22.10 18.95 -18.88
N THR A 31 -20.79 19.15 -18.65
CA THR A 31 -19.84 18.08 -18.36
C THR A 31 -19.73 17.76 -16.86
N LYS A 32 -20.34 18.59 -16.00
CA LYS A 32 -20.35 18.39 -14.55
C LYS A 32 -21.72 17.90 -14.09
N ALA A 33 -21.72 16.76 -13.38
CA ALA A 33 -22.93 16.28 -12.72
C ALA A 33 -23.37 17.26 -11.62
N ALA A 34 -24.64 17.66 -11.62
CA ALA A 34 -25.20 18.43 -10.52
C ALA A 34 -25.20 17.58 -9.23
N ALA A 35 -24.85 18.17 -8.09
CA ALA A 35 -24.80 17.47 -6.81
C ALA A 35 -26.14 16.78 -6.43
N SER A 36 -27.26 17.30 -6.92
CA SER A 36 -28.60 16.74 -6.70
C SER A 36 -28.88 15.46 -7.51
N THR A 37 -28.18 15.23 -8.61
CA THR A 37 -28.39 14.07 -9.52
C THR A 37 -27.20 13.12 -9.54
N PHE A 38 -26.11 13.47 -8.86
CA PHE A 38 -24.90 12.63 -8.81
C PHE A 38 -25.13 11.39 -7.94
N ASP A 39 -24.82 10.21 -8.49
CA ASP A 39 -24.83 8.95 -7.72
C ASP A 39 -23.52 8.78 -6.93
N PRO A 40 -23.55 8.87 -5.57
CA PRO A 40 -22.33 8.72 -4.76
C PRO A 40 -21.66 7.34 -4.87
N ASN A 41 -22.36 6.30 -5.35
CA ASN A 41 -21.76 4.99 -5.59
C ASN A 41 -20.63 5.03 -6.62
N LEU A 42 -20.63 6.02 -7.53
CA LEU A 42 -19.57 6.20 -8.53
C LEU A 42 -18.23 6.61 -7.92
N LEU A 43 -18.22 7.12 -6.69
CA LEU A 43 -16.97 7.48 -5.99
C LEU A 43 -16.25 6.26 -5.41
N LEU A 44 -16.98 5.19 -5.04
CA LEU A 44 -16.39 4.03 -4.37
C LEU A 44 -15.26 3.37 -5.18
N PRO A 45 -15.44 3.01 -6.46
CA PRO A 45 -14.34 2.45 -7.24
C PRO A 45 -13.17 3.42 -7.39
N SER A 46 -13.43 4.74 -7.50
CA SER A 46 -12.37 5.75 -7.59
C SER A 46 -11.51 5.78 -6.32
N ILE A 47 -12.13 5.70 -5.14
CA ILE A 47 -11.42 5.61 -3.86
C ILE A 47 -10.54 4.35 -3.82
N GLN A 48 -11.10 3.21 -4.19
CA GLN A 48 -10.42 1.92 -4.15
C GLN A 48 -9.25 1.87 -5.13
N PHE A 49 -9.43 2.35 -6.37
CA PHE A 49 -8.37 2.41 -7.38
C PHE A 49 -7.26 3.38 -7.01
N GLU A 50 -7.58 4.60 -6.56
CA GLU A 50 -6.56 5.56 -6.15
C GLU A 50 -5.75 5.03 -4.96
N HIS A 51 -6.40 4.44 -3.95
CA HIS A 51 -5.70 3.87 -2.80
C HIS A 51 -4.71 2.76 -3.22
N VAL A 52 -5.14 1.79 -4.04
CA VAL A 52 -4.19 0.74 -4.49
C VAL A 52 -3.12 1.30 -5.43
N ASN A 53 -3.43 2.33 -6.21
CA ASN A 53 -2.47 3.02 -7.06
C ASN A 53 -1.42 3.81 -6.25
N ALA A 54 -1.80 4.39 -5.11
CA ALA A 54 -0.84 5.01 -4.17
C ALA A 54 0.24 4.02 -3.72
N ASN A 55 -0.13 2.74 -3.59
CA ASN A 55 0.70 1.66 -3.08
C ASN A 55 1.30 0.76 -4.16
N ALA A 56 1.27 1.17 -5.43
CA ALA A 56 1.80 0.41 -6.56
C ALA A 56 2.55 1.30 -7.55
N GLY A 57 3.36 0.67 -8.42
CA GLY A 57 4.05 1.34 -9.52
C GLY A 57 5.50 1.70 -9.26
N TYR A 58 6.26 1.88 -10.35
CA TYR A 58 7.71 2.08 -10.36
C TYR A 58 8.20 3.29 -9.51
N ASN A 59 7.34 4.26 -9.26
CA ASN A 59 7.60 5.43 -8.43
C ASN A 59 6.91 5.35 -7.06
N GLY A 60 6.55 4.16 -6.61
CA GLY A 60 5.86 3.90 -5.36
C GLY A 60 6.63 2.94 -4.43
N PRO A 61 5.92 2.18 -3.61
CA PRO A 61 6.53 1.28 -2.63
C PRO A 61 7.41 0.17 -3.20
N ILE A 62 7.23 -0.23 -4.46
CA ILE A 62 8.16 -1.15 -5.12
C ILE A 62 9.56 -0.55 -5.28
N LEU A 63 9.64 0.80 -5.43
CA LEU A 63 10.90 1.52 -5.51
C LEU A 63 11.60 1.62 -4.15
N PHE A 64 10.85 2.02 -3.11
CA PHE A 64 11.41 2.39 -1.81
C PHE A 64 11.29 1.24 -0.79
N GLN A 65 10.08 0.96 -0.34
CA GLN A 65 9.83 0.08 0.78
C GLN A 65 10.27 -1.36 0.49
N SER A 66 10.10 -1.86 -0.74
CA SER A 66 10.53 -3.21 -1.11
C SER A 66 12.04 -3.42 -0.95
N MET A 67 12.83 -2.37 -1.29
CA MET A 67 14.28 -2.37 -1.17
C MET A 67 14.72 -2.21 0.29
N TRP A 68 14.05 -1.31 1.03
CA TRP A 68 14.39 -1.03 2.42
C TRP A 68 14.18 -2.23 3.35
N VAL A 69 13.09 -2.98 3.13
CA VAL A 69 12.85 -4.20 3.92
C VAL A 69 13.34 -5.47 3.22
N GLN A 70 14.20 -5.30 2.22
CA GLN A 70 14.91 -6.39 1.56
C GLN A 70 13.99 -7.52 1.08
N VAL A 71 12.84 -7.15 0.51
CA VAL A 71 12.00 -8.05 -0.29
C VAL A 71 12.57 -8.16 -1.70
N LEU A 72 12.91 -7.03 -2.29
CA LEU A 72 13.58 -6.93 -3.59
C LEU A 72 14.97 -6.30 -3.45
N ALA A 73 15.78 -6.42 -4.48
CA ALA A 73 17.11 -5.82 -4.60
C ALA A 73 17.38 -5.37 -6.04
N SER A 74 18.30 -4.41 -6.20
CA SER A 74 18.74 -3.93 -7.51
C SER A 74 20.18 -3.48 -7.48
N THR A 75 20.96 -3.81 -8.52
CA THR A 75 22.37 -3.44 -8.66
C THR A 75 22.64 -2.39 -9.72
N THR A 76 21.68 -2.09 -10.56
CA THR A 76 21.91 -1.20 -11.69
C THR A 76 22.26 0.19 -11.22
N SER A 77 23.26 0.80 -11.83
CA SER A 77 23.79 2.10 -11.45
C SER A 77 23.57 3.13 -12.54
N GLY A 78 23.63 4.40 -12.17
CA GLY A 78 23.46 5.54 -13.05
C GLY A 78 22.43 6.54 -12.56
N ALA A 79 22.50 7.78 -13.04
CA ALA A 79 21.66 8.90 -12.57
C ALA A 79 20.15 8.67 -12.79
N ALA A 80 19.78 7.81 -13.74
CA ALA A 80 18.40 7.48 -14.05
C ALA A 80 17.92 6.17 -13.39
N ASN A 81 18.71 5.56 -12.54
CA ASN A 81 18.41 4.25 -11.98
C ASN A 81 17.78 4.34 -10.59
N TYR A 82 16.46 4.35 -10.56
CA TYR A 82 15.67 4.56 -9.35
C TYR A 82 15.80 3.42 -8.33
N TYR A 83 15.67 2.18 -8.78
CA TYR A 83 15.67 1.00 -7.90
C TYR A 83 16.99 0.81 -7.20
N SER A 84 18.09 0.94 -7.93
CA SER A 84 19.44 0.80 -7.37
C SER A 84 19.72 1.89 -6.33
N ASN A 85 19.30 3.12 -6.59
CA ASN A 85 19.49 4.22 -5.64
C ASN A 85 18.71 3.98 -4.35
N ALA A 86 17.45 3.55 -4.43
CA ALA A 86 16.63 3.23 -3.26
C ALA A 86 17.18 2.01 -2.50
N ASP A 87 17.69 1.00 -3.19
CA ASP A 87 18.37 -0.17 -2.61
C ASP A 87 19.59 0.23 -1.77
N LYS A 88 20.30 1.28 -2.17
CA LYS A 88 21.52 1.79 -1.52
C LYS A 88 21.26 2.97 -0.59
N TYR A 89 20.01 3.37 -0.41
CA TYR A 89 19.60 4.56 0.35
C TYR A 89 20.27 5.85 -0.16
N VAL A 90 20.36 6.00 -1.48
CA VAL A 90 20.89 7.17 -2.17
C VAL A 90 19.76 7.96 -2.80
N ILE A 91 19.85 9.29 -2.74
CA ILE A 91 18.89 10.18 -3.40
C ILE A 91 19.18 10.21 -4.91
N SER A 92 18.16 10.00 -5.73
CA SER A 92 18.18 10.25 -7.17
C SER A 92 17.51 11.57 -7.51
N GLY A 93 17.69 12.08 -8.75
CA GLY A 93 17.06 13.31 -9.20
C GLY A 93 15.53 13.35 -9.08
N ASN A 94 14.87 12.20 -9.14
CA ASN A 94 13.41 12.07 -9.06
C ASN A 94 12.90 11.68 -7.66
N THR A 95 13.78 11.53 -6.67
CA THR A 95 13.38 11.07 -5.32
C THR A 95 12.31 11.98 -4.71
N ASN A 96 12.42 13.30 -4.88
CA ASN A 96 11.47 14.26 -4.34
C ASN A 96 10.06 14.08 -4.92
N ASP A 97 9.92 13.77 -6.21
CA ASP A 97 8.62 13.51 -6.82
C ASP A 97 8.05 12.18 -6.34
N TYR A 98 8.88 11.15 -6.29
CA TYR A 98 8.42 9.78 -6.00
C TYR A 98 8.04 9.59 -4.53
N MET A 99 8.75 10.23 -3.59
CA MET A 99 8.42 10.15 -2.17
C MET A 99 7.06 10.80 -1.82
N GLN A 100 6.50 11.66 -2.69
CA GLN A 100 5.20 12.30 -2.48
C GLN A 100 4.02 11.44 -2.92
N ARG A 101 4.26 10.27 -3.54
CA ARG A 101 3.21 9.48 -4.18
C ARG A 101 2.09 9.09 -3.21
N THR A 102 2.44 8.49 -2.08
CA THR A 102 1.45 8.10 -1.06
C THR A 102 0.69 9.31 -0.55
N TRP A 103 1.37 10.43 -0.28
CA TRP A 103 0.72 11.68 0.11
C TRP A 103 -0.30 12.16 -0.91
N ASN A 104 0.14 12.39 -2.14
CA ASN A 104 -0.70 12.99 -3.17
C ASN A 104 -1.88 12.11 -3.56
N ILE A 105 -1.66 10.80 -3.72
CA ILE A 105 -2.69 9.91 -4.24
C ILE A 105 -3.63 9.45 -3.12
N ASP A 106 -3.14 9.15 -1.92
CA ASP A 106 -4.03 8.76 -0.82
C ASP A 106 -4.83 9.95 -0.27
N TYR A 107 -4.31 11.21 -0.29
CA TYR A 107 -5.17 12.37 -0.02
C TYR A 107 -6.23 12.59 -1.11
N LYS A 108 -5.93 12.29 -2.38
CA LYS A 108 -6.93 12.30 -3.45
C LYS A 108 -8.00 11.24 -3.20
N ALA A 109 -7.62 10.01 -2.86
CA ALA A 109 -8.56 8.95 -2.50
C ALA A 109 -9.40 9.34 -1.26
N ALA A 110 -8.76 9.87 -0.23
CA ALA A 110 -9.44 10.36 0.97
C ALA A 110 -10.41 11.51 0.68
N SER A 111 -10.12 12.38 -0.31
CA SER A 111 -11.03 13.46 -0.72
C SER A 111 -12.29 12.93 -1.40
N PHE A 112 -12.17 11.90 -2.22
CA PHE A 112 -13.33 11.21 -2.80
C PHE A 112 -14.16 10.52 -1.72
N ALA A 113 -13.51 9.89 -0.73
CA ALA A 113 -14.19 9.28 0.40
C ALA A 113 -14.89 10.31 1.28
N TYR A 114 -14.27 11.46 1.52
CA TYR A 114 -14.88 12.59 2.24
C TYR A 114 -16.12 13.13 1.49
N GLU A 115 -16.02 13.34 0.19
CA GLU A 115 -17.16 13.77 -0.63
C GLU A 115 -18.28 12.74 -0.59
N MET A 116 -17.97 11.44 -0.71
CA MET A 116 -18.94 10.36 -0.60
C MET A 116 -19.62 10.36 0.77
N GLU A 117 -18.87 10.57 1.86
CA GLU A 117 -19.40 10.70 3.22
C GLU A 117 -20.39 11.89 3.31
N GLN A 118 -20.00 13.08 2.78
CA GLN A 118 -20.88 14.27 2.83
C GLN A 118 -22.15 14.08 1.99
N LEU A 119 -22.05 13.49 0.80
CA LEU A 119 -23.20 13.23 -0.08
C LEU A 119 -24.19 12.19 0.46
N THR A 120 -23.73 11.30 1.34
CA THR A 120 -24.54 10.20 1.89
C THR A 120 -25.01 10.44 3.31
N LYS A 121 -24.42 11.40 4.02
CA LYS A 121 -24.75 11.73 5.40
C LYS A 121 -26.21 12.05 5.60
N GLY A 122 -26.83 11.40 6.60
CA GLY A 122 -28.25 11.61 6.94
C GLY A 122 -29.24 11.02 5.94
N LYS A 123 -28.80 10.24 4.94
CA LYS A 123 -29.67 9.58 3.95
C LYS A 123 -29.79 8.08 4.28
N PRO A 124 -30.94 7.62 4.83
CA PRO A 124 -31.10 6.21 5.25
C PRO A 124 -30.86 5.20 4.11
N ALA A 125 -31.28 5.53 2.88
CA ALA A 125 -31.07 4.68 1.70
C ALA A 125 -29.59 4.51 1.32
N LEU A 126 -28.69 5.36 1.82
CA LEU A 126 -27.24 5.36 1.56
C LEU A 126 -26.41 5.10 2.82
N ALA A 127 -27.03 4.62 3.90
CA ALA A 127 -26.37 4.44 5.20
C ALA A 127 -25.15 3.48 5.13
N ASN A 128 -25.26 2.37 4.39
CA ASN A 128 -24.14 1.47 4.18
C ASN A 128 -23.03 2.12 3.37
N LEU A 129 -23.36 2.86 2.32
CA LEU A 129 -22.37 3.59 1.51
C LEU A 129 -21.66 4.67 2.33
N ASN A 130 -22.39 5.35 3.24
CA ASN A 130 -21.78 6.30 4.19
C ASN A 130 -20.76 5.62 5.11
N SER A 131 -21.10 4.47 5.68
CA SER A 131 -20.19 3.69 6.52
C SER A 131 -18.95 3.25 5.75
N ILE A 132 -19.12 2.77 4.51
CA ILE A 132 -18.02 2.37 3.62
C ILE A 132 -17.11 3.58 3.31
N ALA A 133 -17.68 4.76 3.08
CA ALA A 133 -16.92 5.99 2.85
C ALA A 133 -15.98 6.29 4.03
N ILE A 134 -16.50 6.23 5.26
CA ILE A 134 -15.73 6.48 6.49
C ILE A 134 -14.61 5.44 6.65
N ILE A 135 -14.89 4.15 6.42
CA ILE A 135 -13.90 3.07 6.52
C ILE A 135 -12.78 3.26 5.49
N MET A 136 -13.12 3.55 4.24
CA MET A 136 -12.14 3.77 3.18
C MET A 136 -11.31 5.05 3.39
N GLN A 137 -11.94 6.13 3.88
CA GLN A 137 -11.21 7.36 4.25
C GLN A 137 -10.19 7.06 5.35
N ALA A 138 -10.57 6.28 6.36
CA ALA A 138 -9.68 5.88 7.43
C ALA A 138 -8.50 5.03 6.93
N GLN A 139 -8.73 4.13 5.97
CA GLN A 139 -7.67 3.34 5.32
C GLN A 139 -6.64 4.25 4.62
N CYS A 140 -7.09 5.23 3.83
CA CYS A 140 -6.22 6.15 3.11
C CYS A 140 -5.40 7.04 4.07
N LEU A 141 -6.06 7.63 5.08
CA LEU A 141 -5.39 8.51 6.05
C LEU A 141 -4.41 7.74 6.94
N ALA A 142 -4.70 6.47 7.27
CA ALA A 142 -3.77 5.61 7.98
C ALA A 142 -2.50 5.34 7.14
N ALA A 143 -2.62 5.10 5.84
CA ALA A 143 -1.47 4.89 4.96
C ALA A 143 -0.56 6.13 4.89
N ILE A 144 -1.14 7.34 4.85
CA ILE A 144 -0.39 8.60 4.90
C ILE A 144 0.32 8.73 6.26
N ALA A 145 -0.41 8.53 7.37
CA ALA A 145 0.16 8.62 8.72
C ALA A 145 1.26 7.58 8.97
N ASP A 146 1.13 6.36 8.44
CA ASP A 146 2.15 5.31 8.51
C ASP A 146 3.45 5.71 7.79
N THR A 147 3.31 6.46 6.71
CA THR A 147 4.44 6.85 5.86
C THR A 147 5.16 8.09 6.37
N TYR A 148 4.41 9.10 6.85
CA TYR A 148 4.95 10.43 7.16
C TYR A 148 4.93 10.81 8.66
N GLY A 149 4.12 10.17 9.49
CA GLY A 149 3.95 10.48 10.91
C GLY A 149 2.77 11.42 11.17
N ASP A 150 3.02 12.61 11.72
CA ASP A 150 1.99 13.65 11.91
C ASP A 150 1.49 14.13 10.53
N ILE A 151 0.18 14.31 10.37
CA ILE A 151 -0.44 14.66 9.08
C ILE A 151 -1.59 15.66 9.26
N PRO A 152 -1.92 16.47 8.27
CA PRO A 152 -3.20 17.15 8.24
C PRO A 152 -4.36 16.14 8.30
N TYR A 153 -5.21 16.25 9.31
CA TYR A 153 -6.32 15.32 9.53
C TYR A 153 -7.64 16.05 9.86
N THR A 154 -7.72 16.72 11.01
CA THR A 154 -8.97 17.36 11.45
C THR A 154 -9.41 18.51 10.55
N GLN A 155 -8.48 19.21 9.95
CA GLN A 155 -8.70 20.31 9.01
C GLN A 155 -8.45 19.94 7.55
N ALA A 156 -8.04 18.70 7.27
CA ALA A 156 -7.82 18.25 5.92
C ALA A 156 -9.14 18.16 5.13
N LEU A 157 -9.04 18.24 3.79
CA LEU A 157 -10.14 18.07 2.84
C LEU A 157 -11.25 19.13 2.93
N GLN A 158 -11.01 20.23 3.63
CA GLN A 158 -11.98 21.30 3.89
C GLN A 158 -11.73 22.58 3.08
N ALA A 159 -11.00 22.50 1.97
CA ALA A 159 -10.71 23.65 1.12
C ALA A 159 -11.99 24.33 0.59
N LYS A 160 -13.05 23.57 0.29
CA LYS A 160 -14.36 24.08 -0.13
C LYS A 160 -15.03 24.96 0.95
N THR A 161 -14.68 24.79 2.22
CA THR A 161 -15.20 25.55 3.37
C THR A 161 -14.22 26.60 3.90
N GLY A 162 -13.13 26.85 3.15
CA GLY A 162 -12.17 27.93 3.41
C GLY A 162 -10.89 27.52 4.12
N THR A 163 -10.72 26.26 4.53
CA THR A 163 -9.48 25.80 5.17
C THR A 163 -8.48 25.34 4.10
N THR A 164 -7.52 26.21 3.77
CA THR A 164 -6.50 25.93 2.74
C THR A 164 -5.11 25.62 3.30
N LEU A 165 -4.85 25.95 4.56
CA LEU A 165 -3.59 25.72 5.28
C LEU A 165 -3.87 24.89 6.55
N PRO A 166 -4.14 23.59 6.40
CA PRO A 166 -4.52 22.75 7.53
C PRO A 166 -3.36 22.52 8.50
N VAL A 167 -3.68 22.44 9.80
CA VAL A 167 -2.72 22.04 10.83
C VAL A 167 -2.39 20.56 10.73
N TYR A 168 -1.20 20.18 11.21
CA TYR A 168 -0.79 18.78 11.34
C TYR A 168 -1.24 18.25 12.72
N ASP A 169 -2.08 17.25 12.69
CA ASP A 169 -2.47 16.49 13.86
C ASP A 169 -1.39 15.46 14.21
N THR A 170 -1.21 15.16 15.50
CA THR A 170 -0.23 14.15 15.91
C THR A 170 -0.66 12.76 15.42
N GLN A 171 0.28 11.93 15.04
CA GLN A 171 0.00 10.56 14.62
C GLN A 171 -0.80 9.79 15.68
N GLU A 172 -0.53 10.04 16.96
CA GLU A 172 -1.30 9.49 18.07
C GLU A 172 -2.78 9.87 18.00
N SER A 173 -3.09 11.17 17.87
CA SER A 173 -4.47 11.64 17.81
C SER A 173 -5.20 11.15 16.57
N VAL A 174 -4.49 11.09 15.42
CA VAL A 174 -5.01 10.53 14.18
C VAL A 174 -5.42 9.07 14.38
N TYR A 175 -4.53 8.23 14.89
CA TYR A 175 -4.80 6.80 15.09
C TYR A 175 -5.97 6.54 16.05
N LYS A 176 -6.03 7.24 17.19
CA LYS A 176 -7.13 7.11 18.15
C LYS A 176 -8.48 7.51 17.52
N SER A 177 -8.49 8.55 16.71
CA SER A 177 -9.68 8.98 15.97
C SER A 177 -10.08 7.98 14.90
N LEU A 178 -9.12 7.49 14.10
CA LEU A 178 -9.39 6.50 13.04
C LEU A 178 -9.99 5.21 13.62
N LEU A 179 -9.44 4.69 14.71
CA LEU A 179 -9.96 3.49 15.38
C LEU A 179 -11.43 3.66 15.81
N THR A 180 -11.75 4.81 16.43
CA THR A 180 -13.12 5.11 16.85
C THR A 180 -14.07 5.28 15.68
N ARG A 181 -13.63 5.96 14.61
CA ARG A 181 -14.44 6.16 13.39
C ARG A 181 -14.71 4.83 12.66
N ILE A 182 -13.71 3.97 12.55
CA ILE A 182 -13.86 2.63 11.94
C ILE A 182 -14.83 1.80 12.77
N GLU A 183 -14.70 1.76 14.11
CA GLU A 183 -15.62 1.04 14.99
C GLU A 183 -17.07 1.51 14.77
N THR A 184 -17.29 2.82 14.82
CA THR A 184 -18.63 3.40 14.66
C THR A 184 -19.22 3.08 13.29
N ALA A 185 -18.46 3.28 12.22
CA ALA A 185 -18.92 3.03 10.86
C ALA A 185 -19.18 1.54 10.60
N THR A 186 -18.31 0.65 11.11
CA THR A 186 -18.47 -0.80 10.96
C THR A 186 -19.70 -1.31 11.69
N ASN A 187 -19.95 -0.80 12.91
CA ASN A 187 -21.14 -1.15 13.69
C ASN A 187 -22.43 -0.67 13.02
N ALA A 188 -22.39 0.45 12.30
CA ALA A 188 -23.55 1.03 11.61
C ALA A 188 -23.93 0.28 10.30
N LEU A 189 -23.04 -0.56 9.76
CA LEU A 189 -23.35 -1.38 8.59
C LEU A 189 -24.53 -2.31 8.86
N ASN A 190 -25.58 -2.24 8.03
CA ASN A 190 -26.84 -2.93 8.23
C ASN A 190 -27.21 -3.78 7.00
N PRO A 191 -27.30 -5.13 7.14
CA PRO A 191 -27.69 -6.02 6.03
C PRO A 191 -29.08 -5.76 5.46
N SER A 192 -29.97 -5.09 6.22
CA SER A 192 -31.33 -4.76 5.78
C SER A 192 -31.42 -3.44 4.99
N SER A 193 -30.32 -2.68 4.90
CA SER A 193 -30.23 -1.45 4.11
C SER A 193 -29.63 -1.72 2.72
N PRO A 194 -29.87 -0.86 1.71
CA PRO A 194 -29.28 -1.02 0.38
C PRO A 194 -27.76 -1.18 0.42
N ILE A 195 -27.26 -2.03 -0.48
CA ILE A 195 -25.81 -2.28 -0.65
C ILE A 195 -25.18 -1.20 -1.54
N ALA A 196 -23.85 -1.04 -1.43
CA ALA A 196 -23.08 -0.28 -2.41
C ALA A 196 -23.05 -1.01 -3.77
N THR A 197 -23.16 -0.29 -4.88
CA THR A 197 -23.35 -0.91 -6.20
C THR A 197 -22.06 -1.03 -7.02
N ASN A 198 -21.16 -0.07 -6.95
CA ASN A 198 -19.96 -0.02 -7.80
C ASN A 198 -18.68 -0.41 -7.03
N ASP A 199 -18.75 -1.44 -6.19
CA ASP A 199 -17.64 -1.91 -5.39
C ASP A 199 -16.59 -2.65 -6.24
N ALA A 200 -15.37 -2.14 -6.30
CA ALA A 200 -14.26 -2.74 -7.02
C ALA A 200 -13.61 -3.93 -6.28
N PHE A 201 -13.90 -4.11 -4.98
CA PHE A 201 -13.55 -5.33 -4.28
C PHE A 201 -14.46 -6.47 -4.72
N ALA A 202 -13.99 -7.71 -4.55
CA ALA A 202 -14.78 -8.90 -4.83
C ALA A 202 -16.09 -8.99 -4.01
N TYR A 203 -16.28 -8.10 -3.05
CA TYR A 203 -17.45 -8.03 -2.16
C TYR A 203 -18.74 -7.61 -2.87
N LYS A 204 -18.62 -6.81 -3.94
CA LYS A 204 -19.79 -6.29 -4.69
C LYS A 204 -20.85 -5.68 -3.77
N GLY A 205 -20.40 -4.93 -2.77
CA GLY A 205 -21.26 -4.28 -1.77
C GLY A 205 -21.80 -5.18 -0.66
N ASN A 206 -21.39 -6.44 -0.57
CA ASN A 206 -21.84 -7.35 0.48
C ASN A 206 -21.51 -6.81 1.87
N VAL A 207 -22.54 -6.48 2.65
CA VAL A 207 -22.42 -5.82 3.95
C VAL A 207 -21.69 -6.69 4.97
N ALA A 208 -21.87 -8.02 4.94
CA ALA A 208 -21.18 -8.91 5.87
C ALA A 208 -19.66 -8.92 5.61
N GLN A 209 -19.23 -8.89 4.34
CA GLN A 209 -17.81 -8.77 3.99
C GLN A 209 -17.24 -7.40 4.34
N TRP A 210 -17.99 -6.32 4.13
CA TRP A 210 -17.60 -4.97 4.56
C TRP A 210 -17.48 -4.84 6.08
N LYS A 211 -18.35 -5.51 6.85
CA LYS A 211 -18.19 -5.60 8.32
C LYS A 211 -16.89 -6.29 8.71
N LYS A 212 -16.60 -7.45 8.13
CA LYS A 212 -15.35 -8.15 8.36
C LYS A 212 -14.13 -7.30 7.97
N TYR A 213 -14.21 -6.58 6.83
CA TYR A 213 -13.16 -5.65 6.41
C TYR A 213 -12.93 -4.55 7.46
N GLY A 214 -13.99 -3.89 7.91
CA GLY A 214 -13.88 -2.82 8.92
C GLY A 214 -13.25 -3.30 10.23
N TYR A 215 -13.66 -4.46 10.73
CA TYR A 215 -13.05 -5.03 11.94
C TYR A 215 -11.61 -5.52 11.70
N SER A 216 -11.28 -6.08 10.55
CA SER A 216 -9.90 -6.47 10.22
C SER A 216 -8.98 -5.26 10.07
N LEU A 217 -9.48 -4.17 9.49
CA LEU A 217 -8.76 -2.90 9.45
C LEU A 217 -8.57 -2.33 10.86
N MET A 218 -9.59 -2.38 11.71
CA MET A 218 -9.49 -1.96 13.10
C MET A 218 -8.44 -2.77 13.87
N LEU A 219 -8.40 -4.10 13.70
CA LEU A 219 -7.37 -4.97 14.25
C LEU A 219 -5.97 -4.55 13.77
N LYS A 220 -5.81 -4.34 12.46
CA LYS A 220 -4.54 -3.94 11.85
C LYS A 220 -4.02 -2.63 12.45
N LEU A 221 -4.87 -1.60 12.53
CA LEU A 221 -4.48 -0.32 13.10
C LEU A 221 -4.26 -0.39 14.62
N ALA A 222 -5.04 -1.18 15.35
CA ALA A 222 -4.83 -1.43 16.77
C ALA A 222 -3.46 -2.07 17.01
N MET A 223 -3.10 -3.10 16.26
CA MET A 223 -1.82 -3.80 16.41
C MET A 223 -0.61 -2.95 16.00
N ARG A 224 -0.79 -1.86 15.20
CA ARG A 224 0.24 -0.84 14.99
C ARG A 224 0.70 -0.24 16.31
N LEU A 225 -0.22 -0.05 17.25
CA LEU A 225 0.01 0.61 18.52
C LEU A 225 0.59 -0.29 19.62
N ALA A 226 0.79 -1.58 19.33
CA ALA A 226 1.13 -2.58 20.34
C ALA A 226 2.36 -2.26 21.21
N LYS A 227 3.28 -1.40 20.72
CA LYS A 227 4.44 -0.91 21.51
C LYS A 227 4.25 0.51 22.02
N ALA A 228 3.55 1.37 21.27
CA ALA A 228 3.42 2.79 21.60
C ALA A 228 2.28 3.06 22.60
N ASP A 229 1.16 2.34 22.48
CA ASP A 229 -0.02 2.42 23.35
C ASP A 229 -0.69 1.04 23.44
N ALA A 230 -0.11 0.16 24.26
CA ALA A 230 -0.56 -1.23 24.40
C ALA A 230 -2.01 -1.32 24.94
N ALA A 231 -2.47 -0.34 25.73
CA ALA A 231 -3.82 -0.34 26.28
C ALA A 231 -4.86 -0.09 25.18
N THR A 232 -4.63 0.92 24.33
CA THR A 232 -5.47 1.19 23.15
C THR A 232 -5.41 0.02 22.16
N ALA A 233 -4.21 -0.53 21.90
CA ALA A 233 -4.04 -1.69 21.05
C ALA A 233 -4.89 -2.88 21.51
N LYS A 234 -4.79 -3.24 22.80
CA LYS A 234 -5.57 -4.31 23.40
C LYS A 234 -7.07 -4.08 23.24
N THR A 235 -7.55 -2.91 23.65
CA THR A 235 -8.97 -2.56 23.62
C THR A 235 -9.58 -2.73 22.22
N PHE A 236 -8.94 -2.17 21.20
CA PHE A 236 -9.48 -2.21 19.84
C PHE A 236 -9.25 -3.56 19.14
N ALA A 237 -8.15 -4.27 19.44
CA ALA A 237 -7.95 -5.63 18.93
C ALA A 237 -9.00 -6.60 19.45
N GLU A 238 -9.31 -6.55 20.75
CA GLU A 238 -10.35 -7.39 21.37
C GLU A 238 -11.74 -7.06 20.83
N LYS A 239 -12.08 -5.78 20.65
CA LYS A 239 -13.33 -5.37 20.00
C LYS A 239 -13.41 -5.84 18.53
N ALA A 240 -12.32 -5.75 17.80
CA ALA A 240 -12.25 -6.19 16.40
C ALA A 240 -12.52 -7.69 16.30
N ALA A 241 -11.85 -8.48 17.12
CA ALA A 241 -12.04 -9.94 17.15
C ALA A 241 -13.48 -10.32 17.54
N ALA A 242 -14.05 -9.67 18.55
CA ALA A 242 -15.43 -9.89 18.97
C ALA A 242 -16.46 -9.48 17.91
N GLY A 243 -16.16 -8.46 17.11
CA GLY A 243 -17.03 -7.98 16.03
C GLY A 243 -17.03 -8.85 14.77
N GLY A 244 -16.03 -9.73 14.61
CA GLY A 244 -15.90 -10.66 13.50
C GLY A 244 -15.01 -10.11 12.37
N VAL A 245 -13.73 -10.43 12.44
CA VAL A 245 -12.72 -10.14 11.41
C VAL A 245 -12.80 -11.11 10.23
N PHE A 246 -11.95 -10.99 9.24
CA PHE A 246 -11.82 -11.93 8.13
C PHE A 246 -11.71 -13.37 8.63
N SER A 247 -12.36 -14.29 7.93
CA SER A 247 -12.46 -15.70 8.33
C SER A 247 -12.02 -16.69 7.24
N SER A 248 -11.73 -16.20 6.04
CA SER A 248 -11.22 -16.99 4.92
C SER A 248 -10.57 -16.12 3.86
N VAL A 249 -9.80 -16.71 2.94
CA VAL A 249 -9.22 -16.03 1.77
C VAL A 249 -10.26 -15.46 0.80
N ASN A 250 -11.54 -15.80 0.97
CA ASN A 250 -12.63 -15.17 0.21
C ASN A 250 -12.96 -13.77 0.74
N ASP A 251 -12.50 -13.44 1.93
CA ASP A 251 -12.65 -12.12 2.54
C ASP A 251 -11.49 -11.18 2.16
N ASP A 252 -10.45 -11.66 1.46
CA ASP A 252 -9.31 -10.83 1.03
C ASP A 252 -9.80 -9.60 0.26
N ALA A 253 -9.39 -8.41 0.73
CA ALA A 253 -9.65 -7.15 0.07
C ALA A 253 -8.53 -6.85 -0.95
N TYR A 254 -8.89 -6.86 -2.21
CA TYR A 254 -8.01 -6.53 -3.32
C TYR A 254 -8.81 -5.92 -4.47
N VAL A 255 -8.13 -5.15 -5.29
CA VAL A 255 -8.66 -4.67 -6.57
C VAL A 255 -8.11 -5.56 -7.68
N GLN A 256 -9.00 -6.21 -8.42
CA GLN A 256 -8.62 -6.91 -9.64
C GLN A 256 -8.42 -5.88 -10.74
N THR A 257 -7.18 -5.75 -11.21
CA THR A 257 -6.87 -4.84 -12.31
C THR A 257 -7.23 -5.47 -13.66
N ASP A 258 -7.42 -4.63 -14.67
CA ASP A 258 -7.72 -5.04 -16.04
C ASP A 258 -7.06 -4.06 -17.02
N ASP A 259 -5.94 -4.48 -17.59
CA ASP A 259 -5.17 -3.65 -18.53
C ASP A 259 -5.94 -3.32 -19.81
N SER A 260 -6.83 -4.22 -20.24
CA SER A 260 -7.66 -4.02 -21.43
C SER A 260 -8.66 -2.89 -21.29
N LYS A 261 -8.99 -2.52 -20.04
CA LYS A 261 -9.91 -1.43 -19.69
C LYS A 261 -9.22 -0.17 -19.19
N GLY A 262 -7.89 -0.11 -19.32
CA GLY A 262 -7.11 1.05 -18.88
C GLY A 262 -6.80 1.07 -17.36
N PHE A 263 -7.09 -0.01 -16.63
CA PHE A 263 -6.81 -0.16 -15.19
C PHE A 263 -5.73 -1.20 -14.94
N GLY A 264 -4.58 -1.05 -15.59
CA GLY A 264 -3.48 -1.98 -15.49
C GLY A 264 -2.80 -1.94 -14.12
N ASN A 265 -2.31 -3.12 -13.66
CA ASN A 265 -1.50 -3.25 -12.46
C ASN A 265 -0.19 -2.47 -12.61
N ALA A 266 0.03 -1.46 -11.79
CA ALA A 266 1.20 -0.59 -11.87
C ALA A 266 2.49 -1.30 -11.40
N ASN A 267 2.42 -2.27 -10.48
CA ASN A 267 3.58 -3.13 -10.15
C ASN A 267 3.90 -4.07 -11.31
N GLY A 268 2.87 -4.66 -11.95
CA GLY A 268 3.03 -5.47 -13.16
C GLY A 268 3.65 -4.66 -14.29
N GLN A 269 3.27 -3.39 -14.45
CA GLN A 269 3.91 -2.49 -15.41
C GLN A 269 5.39 -2.25 -15.06
N ALA A 270 5.70 -1.94 -13.82
CA ALA A 270 7.06 -1.73 -13.35
C ALA A 270 7.96 -2.94 -13.64
N LEU A 271 7.43 -4.16 -13.40
CA LEU A 271 8.16 -5.41 -13.60
C LEU A 271 8.11 -5.93 -15.05
N SER A 272 7.36 -5.31 -15.95
CA SER A 272 7.30 -5.66 -17.38
C SER A 272 7.99 -4.66 -18.31
N THR A 273 8.47 -3.54 -17.80
CA THR A 273 9.34 -2.64 -18.54
C THR A 273 10.70 -3.28 -18.74
N LEU A 274 11.26 -3.24 -19.96
CA LEU A 274 12.47 -3.96 -20.33
C LEU A 274 13.65 -3.73 -19.37
N ALA A 275 13.89 -2.48 -19.00
CA ALA A 275 14.96 -2.12 -18.08
C ALA A 275 14.69 -2.66 -16.66
N ASP A 276 13.45 -2.63 -16.19
CA ASP A 276 13.09 -3.03 -14.84
C ASP A 276 13.11 -4.55 -14.65
N VAL A 277 12.69 -5.32 -15.68
CA VAL A 277 12.84 -6.79 -15.69
C VAL A 277 14.30 -7.19 -15.52
N TYR A 278 15.22 -6.45 -16.14
CA TYR A 278 16.65 -6.69 -16.01
C TYR A 278 17.18 -6.30 -14.61
N GLN A 279 16.69 -5.21 -14.04
CA GLN A 279 17.28 -4.57 -12.85
C GLN A 279 16.80 -5.17 -11.53
N VAL A 280 15.52 -5.55 -11.43
CA VAL A 280 14.89 -5.97 -10.19
C VAL A 280 15.02 -7.48 -9.98
N ARG A 281 15.44 -7.89 -8.79
CA ARG A 281 15.57 -9.28 -8.35
C ARG A 281 14.93 -9.46 -6.98
N TRP A 282 14.53 -10.69 -6.66
CA TRP A 282 14.29 -11.04 -5.26
C TRP A 282 15.57 -10.86 -4.46
N SER A 283 15.46 -10.26 -3.28
CA SER A 283 16.61 -10.08 -2.42
C SER A 283 17.16 -11.41 -1.90
N LYS A 284 18.44 -11.40 -1.50
CA LYS A 284 19.06 -12.54 -0.80
C LYS A 284 18.28 -12.87 0.49
N THR A 285 17.84 -11.87 1.23
CA THR A 285 17.07 -12.03 2.48
C THR A 285 15.77 -12.80 2.23
N MET A 286 15.01 -12.46 1.19
CA MET A 286 13.75 -13.14 0.87
C MET A 286 14.01 -14.58 0.37
N ILE A 287 14.92 -14.76 -0.57
CA ILE A 287 15.21 -16.11 -1.11
C ILE A 287 15.75 -17.04 -0.03
N ASP A 288 16.68 -16.56 0.80
CA ASP A 288 17.25 -17.37 1.89
C ASP A 288 16.20 -17.74 2.93
N TYR A 289 15.29 -16.83 3.27
CA TYR A 289 14.16 -17.11 4.15
C TYR A 289 13.29 -18.23 3.58
N LEU A 290 12.86 -18.13 2.33
CA LEU A 290 12.01 -19.14 1.69
C LEU A 290 12.71 -20.49 1.55
N LYS A 291 14.02 -20.51 1.27
CA LYS A 291 14.84 -21.74 1.21
C LYS A 291 15.01 -22.38 2.57
N SER A 292 15.34 -21.58 3.60
CA SER A 292 15.61 -22.10 4.96
C SER A 292 14.41 -22.76 5.61
N THR A 293 13.21 -22.38 5.20
CA THR A 293 11.95 -22.94 5.69
C THR A 293 11.34 -23.99 4.76
N ASN A 294 11.97 -24.26 3.60
CA ASN A 294 11.42 -25.09 2.51
C ASN A 294 10.03 -24.58 2.03
N ASP A 295 9.88 -23.28 1.91
CA ASP A 295 8.61 -22.64 1.59
C ASP A 295 8.16 -22.97 0.15
N PRO A 296 6.98 -23.58 -0.06
CA PRO A 296 6.49 -23.95 -1.38
C PRO A 296 6.18 -22.75 -2.29
N ARG A 297 6.06 -21.54 -1.72
CA ARG A 297 5.90 -20.31 -2.52
C ARG A 297 7.12 -20.05 -3.40
N LEU A 298 8.32 -20.47 -3.00
CA LEU A 298 9.56 -20.19 -3.72
C LEU A 298 9.49 -20.59 -5.20
N GLY A 299 9.01 -21.80 -5.49
CA GLY A 299 8.87 -22.30 -6.87
C GLY A 299 7.74 -21.65 -7.69
N LYS A 300 6.92 -20.77 -7.06
CA LYS A 300 5.84 -20.03 -7.72
C LYS A 300 6.21 -18.58 -7.99
N VAL A 301 7.02 -18.00 -7.12
CA VAL A 301 7.31 -16.56 -7.10
C VAL A 301 8.62 -16.19 -7.77
N ALA A 302 9.59 -17.11 -7.80
CA ALA A 302 10.96 -16.84 -8.23
C ALA A 302 11.38 -17.73 -9.40
N GLU A 303 12.12 -17.15 -10.33
CA GLU A 303 12.73 -17.85 -11.48
C GLU A 303 14.11 -17.29 -11.81
N VAL A 304 15.01 -18.14 -12.26
CA VAL A 304 16.30 -17.74 -12.85
C VAL A 304 16.11 -17.72 -14.37
N PRO A 305 16.34 -16.59 -15.06
CA PRO A 305 16.22 -16.52 -16.53
C PRO A 305 17.24 -17.43 -17.20
N ALA A 306 17.02 -17.78 -18.46
CA ALA A 306 18.04 -18.42 -19.28
C ALA A 306 19.24 -17.48 -19.49
N ASP A 307 20.36 -18.03 -19.95
CA ASP A 307 21.61 -17.30 -20.15
C ASP A 307 21.47 -16.20 -21.22
N GLY A 308 22.19 -15.09 -20.98
CA GLY A 308 22.30 -13.99 -21.91
C GLY A 308 21.30 -12.85 -21.69
N LEU A 309 21.64 -11.68 -22.24
CA LEU A 309 20.89 -10.42 -22.02
C LEU A 309 19.46 -10.50 -22.59
N VAL A 310 19.29 -11.08 -23.77
CA VAL A 310 17.96 -11.20 -24.41
C VAL A 310 17.00 -11.98 -23.51
N ALA A 311 17.43 -13.13 -22.99
CA ALA A 311 16.61 -13.93 -22.09
C ALA A 311 16.37 -13.23 -20.74
N ASN A 312 17.40 -12.54 -20.22
CA ASN A 312 17.31 -11.82 -18.96
C ASN A 312 16.34 -10.62 -19.02
N GLN A 313 16.28 -9.95 -20.16
CA GLN A 313 15.34 -8.85 -20.43
C GLN A 313 13.97 -9.30 -20.93
N SER A 314 13.79 -10.59 -21.21
CA SER A 314 12.52 -11.08 -21.76
C SER A 314 11.38 -10.91 -20.75
N MET A 315 10.33 -10.24 -21.18
CA MET A 315 9.09 -10.04 -20.41
C MET A 315 8.13 -11.22 -20.54
N THR A 316 8.33 -12.09 -21.54
CA THR A 316 7.39 -13.17 -21.90
C THR A 316 7.97 -14.57 -21.72
N SER A 317 9.30 -14.72 -21.60
CA SER A 317 9.94 -16.02 -21.38
C SER A 317 9.95 -16.36 -19.89
N ALA A 318 9.48 -17.56 -19.56
CA ALA A 318 9.65 -18.13 -18.23
C ALA A 318 11.10 -18.58 -18.02
N GLY A 319 11.57 -18.46 -16.77
CA GLY A 319 12.86 -18.97 -16.33
C GLY A 319 12.75 -20.31 -15.60
N ASN A 320 13.86 -20.75 -15.01
CA ASN A 320 13.90 -21.93 -14.16
C ASN A 320 13.36 -21.59 -12.76
N SER A 321 12.20 -22.11 -12.38
CA SER A 321 11.56 -21.92 -11.08
C SER A 321 11.85 -23.03 -10.06
N THR A 322 12.75 -23.98 -10.35
CA THR A 322 13.14 -25.02 -9.39
C THR A 322 13.69 -24.39 -8.12
N PRO A 323 13.17 -24.71 -6.92
CA PRO A 323 13.59 -24.05 -5.66
C PRO A 323 15.10 -24.11 -5.39
N ALA A 324 15.75 -25.23 -5.72
CA ALA A 324 17.18 -25.40 -5.53
C ALA A 324 18.03 -24.41 -6.37
N ALA A 325 17.54 -24.02 -7.55
CA ALA A 325 18.25 -23.11 -8.47
C ALA A 325 18.15 -21.62 -8.03
N GLN A 326 17.26 -21.27 -7.13
CA GLN A 326 17.03 -19.88 -6.79
C GLN A 326 18.18 -19.28 -5.99
N ILE A 327 18.63 -18.10 -6.40
CA ILE A 327 19.69 -17.31 -5.75
C ILE A 327 19.18 -15.87 -5.61
N GLY A 328 19.13 -15.35 -4.38
CA GLY A 328 18.71 -13.98 -4.12
C GLY A 328 19.84 -12.98 -4.30
N LEU A 329 19.51 -11.81 -4.84
CA LEU A 329 20.44 -10.70 -5.04
C LEU A 329 20.71 -10.00 -3.71
N PRO A 330 21.96 -9.85 -3.25
CA PRO A 330 22.25 -9.07 -2.05
C PRO A 330 22.01 -7.57 -2.30
N ASN A 331 21.37 -6.89 -1.33
CA ASN A 331 21.17 -5.44 -1.36
C ASN A 331 22.51 -4.69 -1.15
N GLY A 332 22.61 -3.48 -1.69
CA GLY A 332 23.77 -2.59 -1.47
C GLY A 332 24.94 -2.78 -2.43
N PHE A 333 24.77 -3.55 -3.49
CA PHE A 333 25.79 -3.73 -4.54
C PHE A 333 25.40 -2.97 -5.82
N ASP A 334 26.40 -2.69 -6.66
CA ASP A 334 26.27 -1.99 -7.94
C ASP A 334 26.97 -2.73 -9.10
N LEU A 335 27.08 -2.07 -10.23
CA LEU A 335 27.77 -2.54 -11.45
C LEU A 335 28.87 -1.55 -11.90
N ASN A 336 29.43 -0.78 -10.95
CA ASN A 336 30.39 0.29 -11.25
C ASN A 336 31.85 -0.12 -11.12
N GLY A 337 32.12 -1.36 -10.78
CA GLY A 337 33.44 -1.79 -10.37
C GLY A 337 33.76 -1.39 -8.91
N GLY A 338 34.94 -1.72 -8.44
CA GLY A 338 35.37 -1.42 -7.06
C GLY A 338 34.85 -2.40 -6.02
N THR A 339 34.78 -1.95 -4.76
CA THR A 339 34.45 -2.81 -3.62
C THR A 339 32.97 -3.15 -3.49
N THR A 340 32.09 -2.32 -4.04
CA THR A 340 30.64 -2.50 -4.03
C THR A 340 30.09 -3.14 -5.30
N ASP A 341 30.94 -3.47 -6.27
CA ASP A 341 30.53 -4.20 -7.46
C ASP A 341 29.99 -5.59 -7.10
N ILE A 342 28.89 -5.99 -7.76
CA ILE A 342 28.23 -7.27 -7.46
C ILE A 342 29.16 -8.47 -7.60
N SER A 343 30.18 -8.40 -8.46
CA SER A 343 31.17 -9.47 -8.61
C SER A 343 32.04 -9.69 -7.34
N LYS A 344 31.98 -8.73 -6.40
CA LYS A 344 32.66 -8.80 -5.09
C LYS A 344 31.71 -9.27 -3.97
N ALA A 345 30.43 -9.46 -4.26
CA ALA A 345 29.49 -9.94 -3.26
C ALA A 345 29.86 -11.37 -2.79
N PRO A 346 29.79 -11.66 -1.48
CA PRO A 346 30.03 -13.00 -0.97
C PRO A 346 29.09 -14.02 -1.65
N GLY A 347 29.65 -15.06 -2.25
CA GLY A 347 28.88 -16.09 -2.96
C GLY A 347 28.35 -15.64 -4.34
N TYR A 348 28.96 -14.65 -4.97
CA TYR A 348 28.60 -14.24 -6.33
C TYR A 348 28.61 -15.43 -7.29
N PRO A 349 27.48 -15.74 -7.96
CA PRO A 349 27.36 -16.96 -8.78
C PRO A 349 28.00 -16.85 -10.17
N GLY A 350 28.60 -15.69 -10.51
CA GLY A 350 29.04 -15.35 -11.84
C GLY A 350 27.91 -14.77 -12.70
N GLY A 351 28.27 -14.12 -13.81
CA GLY A 351 27.35 -13.62 -14.81
C GLY A 351 26.93 -14.69 -15.82
N THR A 352 26.07 -14.29 -16.78
CA THR A 352 25.67 -15.09 -17.95
C THR A 352 25.94 -14.33 -19.23
N GLY A 353 26.01 -15.04 -20.37
CA GLY A 353 26.31 -14.47 -21.68
C GLY A 353 27.78 -14.10 -21.87
N ALA A 354 28.08 -13.49 -23.02
CA ALA A 354 29.43 -13.02 -23.37
C ALA A 354 29.35 -11.75 -24.23
N GLY A 355 30.40 -10.93 -24.19
CA GLY A 355 30.46 -9.69 -24.95
C GLY A 355 29.32 -8.74 -24.60
N ALA A 356 28.62 -8.21 -25.61
CA ALA A 356 27.48 -7.29 -25.43
C ALA A 356 26.25 -7.96 -24.79
N ASP A 357 26.18 -9.30 -24.77
CA ASP A 357 25.10 -10.08 -24.18
C ASP A 357 25.39 -10.51 -22.73
N ALA A 358 26.49 -10.06 -22.16
CA ALA A 358 26.87 -10.39 -20.79
C ALA A 358 25.93 -9.74 -19.75
N THR A 359 25.49 -10.55 -18.78
CA THR A 359 24.64 -10.09 -17.68
C THR A 359 25.25 -10.47 -16.34
N PRO A 360 25.81 -9.51 -15.58
CA PRO A 360 26.43 -9.78 -14.26
C PRO A 360 25.45 -10.37 -13.26
N ILE A 361 24.14 -10.04 -13.37
CA ILE A 361 23.10 -10.50 -12.44
C ILE A 361 22.19 -11.59 -13.02
N GLY A 362 22.56 -12.20 -14.17
CA GLY A 362 21.70 -13.15 -14.90
C GLY A 362 21.34 -14.42 -14.12
N LYS A 363 22.16 -14.82 -13.15
CA LYS A 363 21.89 -16.00 -12.30
C LYS A 363 21.08 -15.72 -11.05
N TYR A 364 20.75 -14.46 -10.78
CA TYR A 364 19.89 -14.10 -9.64
C TYR A 364 18.42 -14.21 -10.00
N SER A 365 17.62 -14.66 -9.02
CA SER A 365 16.19 -14.90 -9.16
C SER A 365 15.40 -13.62 -9.36
N ARG A 366 14.60 -13.56 -10.41
CA ARG A 366 13.64 -12.49 -10.69
C ARG A 366 12.21 -12.90 -10.32
N PRO A 367 11.26 -11.95 -10.16
CA PRO A 367 9.84 -12.25 -10.06
C PRO A 367 9.33 -13.01 -11.28
N THR A 368 8.54 -14.07 -11.06
CA THR A 368 7.96 -14.88 -12.15
C THR A 368 6.93 -14.10 -12.96
N MET A 369 6.46 -14.71 -14.06
CA MET A 369 5.45 -14.15 -14.96
C MET A 369 4.17 -13.68 -14.27
N ILE A 370 3.78 -14.29 -13.14
CA ILE A 370 2.56 -13.89 -12.40
C ILE A 370 2.59 -12.42 -11.97
N TYR A 371 3.77 -11.89 -11.66
CA TYR A 371 3.97 -10.51 -11.22
C TYR A 371 4.15 -9.50 -12.35
N ARG A 372 4.45 -9.99 -13.56
CA ARG A 372 4.58 -9.16 -14.76
C ARG A 372 3.24 -8.97 -15.49
N ASN A 373 2.18 -9.57 -14.95
CA ASN A 373 0.83 -9.47 -15.49
C ASN A 373 0.19 -8.13 -15.09
N ARG A 374 -0.19 -7.33 -16.08
CA ARG A 374 -0.84 -6.05 -15.87
C ARG A 374 -2.32 -6.16 -15.48
N SER A 375 -2.89 -7.34 -15.52
CA SER A 375 -4.23 -7.63 -14.98
C SER A 375 -4.17 -8.41 -13.66
N ALA A 376 -3.04 -8.38 -12.95
CA ALA A 376 -2.88 -9.02 -11.64
C ALA A 376 -3.56 -8.23 -10.51
N PRO A 377 -3.91 -8.86 -9.36
CA PRO A 377 -4.54 -8.18 -8.24
C PRO A 377 -3.59 -7.18 -7.55
N LEU A 378 -4.16 -6.15 -6.93
CA LEU A 378 -3.50 -5.26 -5.96
C LEU A 378 -4.17 -5.44 -4.60
N PHE A 379 -3.44 -5.97 -3.63
CA PHE A 379 -3.97 -6.28 -2.30
C PHE A 379 -4.00 -5.06 -1.38
N VAL A 380 -5.04 -4.99 -0.54
CA VAL A 380 -5.23 -3.95 0.49
C VAL A 380 -5.11 -4.54 1.89
N LEU A 381 -5.82 -5.64 2.15
CA LEU A 381 -5.83 -6.35 3.43
C LEU A 381 -6.24 -7.80 3.20
N THR A 382 -5.55 -8.73 3.84
CA THR A 382 -5.80 -10.17 3.64
C THR A 382 -6.19 -10.90 4.91
N TYR A 383 -6.83 -12.04 4.74
CA TYR A 383 -7.11 -12.97 5.83
C TYR A 383 -5.81 -13.47 6.48
N ALA A 384 -4.76 -13.67 5.68
CA ALA A 384 -3.45 -14.05 6.20
C ALA A 384 -2.88 -13.00 7.17
N GLU A 385 -2.95 -11.71 6.80
CA GLU A 385 -2.55 -10.62 7.69
C GLU A 385 -3.37 -10.62 8.97
N THR A 386 -4.69 -10.79 8.86
CA THR A 386 -5.61 -10.83 9.99
C THR A 386 -5.26 -11.94 10.98
N GLU A 387 -5.05 -13.17 10.51
CA GLU A 387 -4.70 -14.31 11.34
C GLU A 387 -3.33 -14.16 12.01
N LEU A 388 -2.33 -13.63 11.29
CA LEU A 388 -1.01 -13.38 11.87
C LEU A 388 -1.06 -12.27 12.94
N LEU A 389 -1.90 -11.25 12.77
CA LEU A 389 -2.12 -10.23 13.79
C LEU A 389 -2.88 -10.76 15.02
N LEU A 390 -3.85 -11.66 14.82
CA LEU A 390 -4.51 -12.38 15.93
C LEU A 390 -3.51 -13.26 16.69
N ALA A 391 -2.64 -13.99 15.97
CA ALA A 391 -1.58 -14.79 16.59
C ALA A 391 -0.69 -13.92 17.49
N GLU A 392 -0.26 -12.76 16.99
CA GLU A 392 0.54 -11.82 17.78
C GLU A 392 -0.24 -11.24 18.96
N ALA A 393 -1.52 -10.90 18.77
CA ALA A 393 -2.38 -10.40 19.84
C ALA A 393 -2.49 -11.42 21.00
N VAL A 394 -2.67 -12.73 20.70
CA VAL A 394 -2.66 -13.78 21.72
C VAL A 394 -1.32 -13.87 22.43
N VAL A 395 -0.18 -13.81 21.69
CA VAL A 395 1.16 -13.82 22.29
C VAL A 395 1.36 -12.62 23.23
N ARG A 396 0.72 -11.49 22.95
CA ARG A 396 0.76 -10.29 23.81
C ARG A 396 -0.24 -10.33 24.97
N GLY A 397 -1.01 -11.40 25.11
CA GLY A 397 -1.99 -11.56 26.19
C GLY A 397 -3.32 -10.80 25.94
N PHE A 398 -3.65 -10.51 24.68
CA PHE A 398 -4.93 -9.93 24.31
C PHE A 398 -5.98 -11.05 24.17
N ASN A 399 -7.21 -10.80 24.59
CA ASN A 399 -8.30 -11.77 24.49
C ASN A 399 -9.01 -11.64 23.14
N VAL A 400 -8.44 -12.25 22.11
CA VAL A 400 -8.98 -12.23 20.74
C VAL A 400 -9.57 -13.59 20.31
N GLY A 401 -9.69 -14.53 21.24
CA GLY A 401 -10.11 -15.92 20.97
C GLY A 401 -8.98 -16.76 20.36
N GLY A 402 -9.22 -18.06 20.22
CA GLY A 402 -8.27 -19.01 19.65
C GLY A 402 -6.96 -19.16 20.42
N THR A 403 -5.98 -19.79 19.77
CA THR A 403 -4.60 -19.88 20.26
C THR A 403 -3.63 -19.27 19.26
N ALA A 404 -2.49 -18.77 19.74
CA ALA A 404 -1.47 -18.21 18.87
C ALA A 404 -1.01 -19.21 17.78
N ALA A 405 -0.89 -20.49 18.14
CA ALA A 405 -0.48 -21.55 17.21
C ALA A 405 -1.53 -21.78 16.12
N GLN A 406 -2.82 -21.77 16.46
CA GLN A 406 -3.89 -21.95 15.49
C GLN A 406 -3.97 -20.77 14.52
N HIS A 407 -3.95 -19.54 15.03
CA HIS A 407 -3.95 -18.33 14.21
C HIS A 407 -2.70 -18.25 13.32
N TYR A 408 -1.52 -18.57 13.85
CA TYR A 408 -0.30 -18.64 13.06
C TYR A 408 -0.42 -19.63 11.91
N LYS A 409 -0.87 -20.87 12.19
CA LYS A 409 -1.08 -21.90 11.17
C LYS A 409 -2.05 -21.43 10.09
N ASN A 410 -3.19 -20.86 10.49
CA ASN A 410 -4.19 -20.32 9.56
C ASN A 410 -3.59 -19.21 8.68
N GLY A 411 -2.84 -18.26 9.27
CA GLY A 411 -2.20 -17.18 8.56
C GLY A 411 -1.17 -17.65 7.54
N VAL A 412 -0.36 -18.66 7.88
CA VAL A 412 0.61 -19.28 6.98
C VAL A 412 -0.09 -19.94 5.79
N ILE A 413 -1.12 -20.75 6.03
CA ILE A 413 -1.90 -21.41 4.99
C ILE A 413 -2.57 -20.37 4.08
N ALA A 414 -3.23 -19.38 4.68
CA ALA A 414 -3.92 -18.32 3.96
C ALA A 414 -2.96 -17.50 3.06
N GLY A 415 -1.75 -17.17 3.56
CA GLY A 415 -0.74 -16.45 2.76
C GLY A 415 -0.27 -17.21 1.52
N MET A 416 -0.32 -18.55 1.55
CA MET A 416 -0.07 -19.39 0.38
C MET A 416 -1.26 -19.42 -0.58
N GLN A 417 -2.47 -19.50 -0.03
CA GLN A 417 -3.70 -19.58 -0.81
C GLN A 417 -4.03 -18.25 -1.52
N SER A 418 -3.73 -17.11 -0.91
CA SER A 418 -3.96 -15.79 -1.50
C SER A 418 -3.16 -15.58 -2.80
N LEU A 419 -2.02 -16.27 -2.98
CA LEU A 419 -1.25 -16.23 -4.23
C LEU A 419 -2.07 -16.70 -5.44
N ALA A 420 -3.05 -17.57 -5.27
CA ALA A 420 -3.90 -18.04 -6.37
C ALA A 420 -4.67 -16.91 -7.08
N LYS A 421 -4.82 -15.73 -6.43
CA LYS A 421 -5.42 -14.53 -7.05
C LYS A 421 -4.58 -13.97 -8.21
N PHE A 422 -3.27 -14.25 -8.25
CA PHE A 422 -2.41 -13.92 -9.40
C PHE A 422 -2.62 -14.84 -10.61
N GLY A 423 -3.42 -15.90 -10.48
CA GLY A 423 -3.71 -16.84 -11.54
C GLY A 423 -3.30 -18.29 -11.20
N SER A 424 -3.67 -19.24 -12.06
CA SER A 424 -3.47 -20.68 -11.83
C SER A 424 -2.00 -21.07 -11.64
N GLY A 425 -1.07 -20.37 -12.28
CA GLY A 425 0.37 -20.59 -12.14
C GLY A 425 0.90 -20.35 -10.72
N ALA A 426 0.20 -19.53 -9.92
CA ALA A 426 0.54 -19.22 -8.54
C ALA A 426 -0.16 -20.11 -7.49
N THR A 427 -1.04 -21.01 -7.92
CA THR A 427 -1.80 -21.87 -7.00
C THR A 427 -0.88 -22.82 -6.24
N ILE A 428 -1.08 -22.90 -4.93
CA ILE A 428 -0.48 -23.89 -4.03
C ILE A 428 -1.63 -24.71 -3.47
N ASP A 429 -1.55 -26.03 -3.63
CA ASP A 429 -2.60 -26.93 -3.15
C ASP A 429 -2.77 -26.83 -1.62
N ALA A 430 -4.01 -26.87 -1.16
CA ALA A 430 -4.33 -26.76 0.26
C ALA A 430 -3.60 -27.81 1.12
N ALA A 431 -3.42 -29.03 0.60
CA ALA A 431 -2.67 -30.08 1.27
C ALA A 431 -1.18 -29.71 1.43
N VAL A 432 -0.56 -29.11 0.40
CA VAL A 432 0.83 -28.64 0.43
C VAL A 432 1.00 -27.49 1.42
N ALA A 433 0.08 -26.52 1.41
CA ALA A 433 0.10 -25.40 2.35
C ALA A 433 -0.07 -25.88 3.81
N THR A 434 -0.97 -26.85 4.04
CA THR A 434 -1.18 -27.44 5.36
C THR A 434 0.05 -28.22 5.83
N ALA A 435 0.62 -29.07 4.98
CA ALA A 435 1.82 -29.84 5.31
C ALA A 435 3.02 -28.93 5.65
N TYR A 436 3.18 -27.81 4.92
CA TYR A 436 4.20 -26.82 5.24
C TYR A 436 3.96 -26.17 6.62
N ALA A 437 2.74 -25.75 6.91
CA ALA A 437 2.41 -25.14 8.19
C ALA A 437 2.59 -26.10 9.36
N ASP A 438 2.28 -27.41 9.17
CA ASP A 438 2.49 -28.46 10.16
C ASP A 438 3.99 -28.78 10.39
N ALA A 439 4.80 -28.67 9.35
CA ALA A 439 6.26 -28.83 9.45
C ALA A 439 6.96 -27.61 10.06
N ASN A 440 6.31 -26.45 10.08
CA ASN A 440 6.85 -25.18 10.62
C ASN A 440 5.92 -24.59 11.71
N PRO A 441 5.69 -25.31 12.82
CA PRO A 441 4.77 -24.86 13.86
C PRO A 441 5.31 -23.63 14.60
N LEU A 442 4.39 -22.89 15.23
CA LEU A 442 4.77 -21.76 16.08
C LEU A 442 5.51 -22.25 17.32
N VAL A 443 6.72 -21.77 17.53
CA VAL A 443 7.55 -22.06 18.70
C VAL A 443 7.43 -20.90 19.69
N THR A 444 6.93 -21.14 20.89
CA THR A 444 6.62 -20.11 21.90
C THR A 444 7.77 -19.16 22.16
N ALA A 445 9.01 -19.67 22.28
CA ALA A 445 10.20 -18.84 22.54
C ALA A 445 10.52 -17.87 21.40
N ASN A 446 10.08 -18.14 20.18
CA ASN A 446 10.33 -17.37 18.98
C ASN A 446 9.07 -16.81 18.34
N ALA A 447 7.93 -16.84 19.04
CA ALA A 447 6.62 -16.61 18.47
C ALA A 447 6.52 -15.25 17.74
N LEU A 448 6.92 -14.15 18.38
CA LEU A 448 6.89 -12.82 17.76
C LEU A 448 7.76 -12.76 16.51
N LYS A 449 8.92 -13.37 16.52
CA LYS A 449 9.80 -13.44 15.34
C LYS A 449 9.12 -14.21 14.21
N GLN A 450 8.68 -15.46 14.44
CA GLN A 450 8.07 -16.31 13.41
C GLN A 450 6.81 -15.68 12.80
N ILE A 451 5.92 -15.11 13.63
CA ILE A 451 4.70 -14.44 13.19
C ILE A 451 5.05 -13.26 12.26
N ASN A 452 5.98 -12.42 12.68
CA ASN A 452 6.28 -11.20 11.93
C ASN A 452 7.17 -11.45 10.70
N GLU A 453 8.00 -12.50 10.70
CA GLU A 453 8.70 -12.96 9.49
C GLU A 453 7.71 -13.53 8.46
N GLN A 454 6.70 -14.30 8.87
CA GLN A 454 5.65 -14.76 7.97
C GLN A 454 4.77 -13.61 7.46
N TYR A 455 4.50 -12.62 8.31
CA TYR A 455 3.78 -11.42 7.90
C TYR A 455 4.54 -10.64 6.83
N TRP A 456 5.85 -10.41 7.04
CA TRP A 456 6.74 -9.77 6.09
C TRP A 456 6.84 -10.54 4.77
N ALA A 457 7.04 -11.86 4.84
CA ALA A 457 7.11 -12.70 3.65
C ALA A 457 5.78 -12.69 2.87
N THR A 458 4.64 -12.84 3.56
CA THR A 458 3.32 -12.85 2.93
C THR A 458 3.02 -11.51 2.24
N THR A 459 3.16 -10.39 2.95
CA THR A 459 2.89 -9.07 2.36
C THR A 459 3.88 -8.70 1.25
N GLY A 460 5.15 -9.08 1.40
CA GLY A 460 6.18 -8.91 0.37
C GLY A 460 5.87 -9.71 -0.91
N LEU A 461 5.47 -10.98 -0.77
CA LEU A 461 5.12 -11.85 -1.89
C LEU A 461 3.78 -11.48 -2.54
N LEU A 462 2.88 -10.83 -1.83
CA LEU A 462 1.65 -10.24 -2.37
C LEU A 462 1.86 -8.82 -2.94
N MET A 463 3.10 -8.35 -3.05
CA MET A 463 3.49 -7.02 -3.54
C MET A 463 2.90 -5.85 -2.73
N ASN A 464 2.51 -6.07 -1.46
CA ASN A 464 2.10 -5.02 -0.53
C ASN A 464 3.31 -4.55 0.29
N PHE A 465 4.22 -3.85 -0.37
CA PHE A 465 5.51 -3.46 0.21
C PHE A 465 5.39 -2.41 1.32
N SER A 466 4.40 -1.53 1.23
CA SER A 466 4.08 -0.57 2.31
C SER A 466 3.77 -1.30 3.61
N GLU A 467 2.97 -2.38 3.53
CA GLU A 467 2.60 -3.16 4.69
C GLU A 467 3.77 -3.98 5.23
N ALA A 468 4.58 -4.58 4.35
CA ALA A 468 5.80 -5.28 4.76
C ALA A 468 6.74 -4.34 5.55
N TRP A 469 6.90 -3.10 5.09
CA TRP A 469 7.72 -2.08 5.75
C TRP A 469 7.10 -1.59 7.06
N ASN A 470 5.80 -1.34 7.09
CA ASN A 470 5.09 -0.93 8.28
C ASN A 470 5.16 -2.01 9.38
N ASN A 471 4.99 -3.27 9.00
CA ASN A 471 5.15 -4.38 9.94
C ASN A 471 6.58 -4.48 10.47
N TRP A 472 7.58 -4.31 9.58
CA TRP A 472 8.99 -4.31 9.99
C TRP A 472 9.29 -3.16 10.97
N LYS A 473 8.84 -1.94 10.70
CA LYS A 473 8.99 -0.81 11.63
C LYS A 473 8.42 -1.12 13.01
N ARG A 474 7.22 -1.69 13.04
CA ARG A 474 6.48 -2.02 14.26
C ARG A 474 7.13 -3.16 15.04
N SER A 475 7.49 -4.24 14.35
CA SER A 475 7.93 -5.48 14.99
C SER A 475 9.44 -5.56 15.20
N GLY A 476 10.23 -5.05 14.24
CA GLY A 476 11.67 -5.26 14.13
C GLY A 476 12.05 -6.54 13.39
N PHE A 477 11.07 -7.27 12.82
CA PHE A 477 11.30 -8.54 12.11
C PHE A 477 10.88 -8.48 10.64
N PRO A 478 11.66 -9.16 9.76
CA PRO A 478 12.90 -9.90 10.05
C PRO A 478 14.01 -8.96 10.55
N VAL A 479 15.01 -9.51 11.23
CA VAL A 479 16.21 -8.75 11.59
C VAL A 479 17.02 -8.53 10.31
N LEU A 480 17.04 -7.28 9.84
CA LEU A 480 17.69 -6.88 8.61
C LEU A 480 19.04 -6.23 8.87
N THR A 481 20.01 -6.49 8.01
CA THR A 481 21.27 -5.76 7.99
C THR A 481 21.14 -4.52 7.13
N PRO A 482 21.33 -3.31 7.69
CA PRO A 482 21.30 -2.08 6.90
C PRO A 482 22.34 -2.10 5.78
N VAL A 483 21.98 -1.52 4.64
CA VAL A 483 22.93 -1.32 3.55
C VAL A 483 23.94 -0.24 3.93
N ASN A 484 25.21 -0.54 3.80
CA ASN A 484 26.29 0.43 3.96
C ASN A 484 26.90 0.76 2.59
N TYR A 485 26.48 1.89 2.01
CA TYR A 485 26.94 2.36 0.71
C TYR A 485 27.44 3.80 0.78
N VAL A 486 28.50 4.12 0.06
CA VAL A 486 29.08 5.48 0.05
C VAL A 486 28.06 6.48 -0.48
N GLY A 487 27.81 7.54 0.29
CA GLY A 487 26.84 8.59 -0.08
C GLY A 487 25.39 8.26 0.25
N ASN A 488 25.10 7.18 1.03
CA ASN A 488 23.75 6.96 1.50
C ASN A 488 23.31 8.07 2.48
N PHE A 489 22.00 8.41 2.45
CA PHE A 489 21.43 9.48 3.29
C PHE A 489 21.17 9.06 4.73
N SER A 490 21.37 7.79 5.06
CA SER A 490 20.89 7.20 6.31
C SER A 490 21.99 6.82 7.30
N ASN A 491 23.26 7.01 6.94
CA ASN A 491 24.41 6.54 7.72
C ASN A 491 24.31 5.04 8.09
N GLY A 492 23.79 4.22 7.17
CA GLY A 492 23.64 2.79 7.37
C GLY A 492 22.43 2.38 8.20
N ALA A 493 21.48 3.28 8.49
CA ALA A 493 20.20 2.92 9.07
C ALA A 493 19.16 2.62 7.97
N ILE A 494 18.28 1.65 8.20
CA ILE A 494 17.16 1.41 7.28
C ILE A 494 16.16 2.54 7.40
N PRO A 495 15.66 3.13 6.28
CA PRO A 495 14.69 4.21 6.31
C PRO A 495 13.39 3.83 7.04
N ARG A 496 12.89 4.74 7.87
CA ARG A 496 11.73 4.52 8.77
C ARG A 496 10.53 5.42 8.46
N ARG A 497 10.70 6.42 7.62
CA ARG A 497 9.65 7.29 7.09
C ARG A 497 10.07 7.87 5.74
N GLN A 498 9.14 8.47 5.06
CA GLN A 498 9.44 9.39 3.96
C GLN A 498 9.37 10.83 4.48
N PRO A 499 10.28 11.73 4.08
CA PRO A 499 10.14 13.15 4.34
C PRO A 499 8.82 13.69 3.78
N TYR A 500 8.33 14.77 4.36
CA TYR A 500 7.13 15.43 3.84
C TYR A 500 7.37 15.94 2.40
N PRO A 501 6.31 16.05 1.59
CA PRO A 501 6.42 16.68 0.27
C PRO A 501 7.09 18.05 0.34
N THR A 502 7.99 18.34 -0.58
CA THR A 502 8.74 19.61 -0.60
C THR A 502 7.83 20.82 -0.71
N GLY A 503 6.64 20.67 -1.31
CA GLY A 503 5.62 21.72 -1.37
C GLY A 503 5.10 22.17 0.01
N GLU A 504 5.07 21.31 1.00
CA GLU A 504 4.58 21.64 2.35
C GLU A 504 5.45 22.71 3.02
N ALA A 505 6.76 22.65 2.82
CA ALA A 505 7.70 23.64 3.36
C ALA A 505 7.48 25.06 2.79
N THR A 506 6.86 25.19 1.63
CA THR A 506 6.62 26.48 0.95
C THR A 506 5.16 26.90 1.00
N LEU A 507 4.22 25.97 0.86
CA LEU A 507 2.79 26.27 0.76
C LEU A 507 2.09 26.31 2.13
N ASN A 508 2.53 25.50 3.10
CA ASN A 508 1.97 25.44 4.45
C ASN A 508 3.06 25.59 5.53
N THR A 509 3.98 26.52 5.32
CA THR A 509 5.27 26.65 6.02
C THR A 509 5.16 26.60 7.54
N ALA A 510 4.25 27.36 8.16
CA ALA A 510 4.15 27.46 9.61
C ALA A 510 3.72 26.13 10.26
N ASN A 511 2.72 25.48 9.69
CA ASN A 511 2.21 24.19 10.17
C ASN A 511 3.21 23.07 9.91
N TYR A 512 3.88 23.07 8.72
CA TYR A 512 4.97 22.17 8.41
C TYR A 512 6.13 22.27 9.41
N GLN A 513 6.59 23.48 9.72
CA GLN A 513 7.68 23.69 10.70
C GLN A 513 7.29 23.20 12.10
N THR A 514 6.03 23.41 12.49
CA THR A 514 5.49 22.89 13.76
C THR A 514 5.53 21.37 13.81
N ALA A 515 5.17 20.69 12.71
CA ALA A 515 5.21 19.23 12.62
C ALA A 515 6.66 18.71 12.63
N VAL A 516 7.56 19.32 11.85
CA VAL A 516 8.99 18.95 11.79
C VAL A 516 9.67 19.13 13.14
N GLY A 517 9.30 20.18 13.89
CA GLY A 517 9.85 20.45 15.23
C GLY A 517 9.57 19.33 16.26
N LYS A 518 8.58 18.45 16.00
CA LYS A 518 8.29 17.29 16.85
C LYS A 518 9.07 16.04 16.47
N LEU A 519 9.70 16.01 15.28
CA LEU A 519 10.47 14.88 14.80
C LEU A 519 11.88 14.92 15.39
N THR A 520 12.26 13.86 16.10
CA THR A 520 13.64 13.70 16.56
C THR A 520 14.58 13.56 15.35
N GLY A 521 15.50 14.52 15.19
CA GLY A 521 16.40 14.57 14.05
C GLY A 521 15.85 15.32 12.84
N GLY A 522 14.62 15.90 12.90
CA GLY A 522 14.01 16.67 11.83
C GLY A 522 13.35 15.84 10.73
N ASP A 523 13.01 16.49 9.63
CA ASP A 523 12.31 15.87 8.49
C ASP A 523 13.28 15.08 7.60
N ASN A 524 13.55 13.83 7.97
CA ASN A 524 14.48 12.95 7.26
C ASN A 524 13.97 11.51 7.21
N TRP A 525 14.66 10.67 6.47
CA TRP A 525 14.29 9.28 6.18
C TRP A 525 14.40 8.33 7.37
N VAL A 526 15.18 8.67 8.39
CA VAL A 526 15.46 7.78 9.53
C VAL A 526 14.78 8.22 10.82
N SER A 527 14.14 9.39 10.83
CA SER A 527 13.31 9.84 11.95
C SER A 527 12.18 8.86 12.20
N ARG A 528 11.91 8.57 13.47
CA ARG A 528 10.83 7.67 13.86
C ARG A 528 9.51 8.41 14.00
N THR A 529 8.44 7.75 13.63
CA THR A 529 7.08 8.21 13.89
C THR A 529 6.61 7.77 15.29
N TRP A 530 5.49 8.28 15.77
CA TRP A 530 5.03 8.03 17.15
C TRP A 530 4.85 6.54 17.48
N TRP A 531 4.28 5.74 16.60
CA TRP A 531 4.07 4.31 16.86
C TRP A 531 5.31 3.43 16.56
N ASP A 532 6.29 3.96 15.88
CA ASP A 532 7.53 3.27 15.55
C ASP A 532 8.54 3.34 16.72
N LYS A 533 8.42 2.41 17.68
CA LYS A 533 9.22 2.35 18.92
C LYS A 533 10.32 1.28 18.86
#